data_6d9e94a40d6b039e2ce8f5207b72775f
#
_entry.id   6d9e94a40d6b039e2ce8f5207b72775f
#
_cell.length_a   1.000
_cell.length_b   1.000
_cell.length_c   1.000
_cell.angle_alpha   90.00
_cell.angle_beta   90.00
_cell.angle_gamma   90.00
#
_symmetry.space_group_name_H-M   'P 1'
#
loop_
_entity.id
_entity.type
_entity.pdbx_description
1 polymer ?
#
loop_
_entity_poly.entity_id
_entity_poly.type
_entity_poly.pdbx_seq_one_letter_code
_entity_poly.pdbx_strand_id
1 'polypeptide(L)'
;MTVIVDLCVVPVGVGTSVSAHVAACQRVLEEAGLSHAMHAYGTNIEGEWDEVMAAVKRCHEVVHEMGAPRISSTLKLGTRTDREQSMSDKVRSVAEKLSG
;
A
#
# COMPACT_ATOMS: atom_id res chain seq x y z
N MET A 1 -14.70 2.81 -8.60
CA MET A 1 -14.86 2.03 -7.35
C MET A 1 -13.66 2.30 -6.47
N THR A 2 -13.90 2.82 -5.30
CA THR A 2 -12.85 3.09 -4.32
C THR A 2 -12.44 1.81 -3.61
N VAL A 3 -11.14 1.63 -3.42
CA VAL A 3 -10.57 0.47 -2.74
C VAL A 3 -9.65 0.94 -1.61
N ILE A 4 -9.61 0.16 -0.53
CA ILE A 4 -8.60 0.29 0.52
C ILE A 4 -7.78 -0.99 0.47
N VAL A 5 -6.46 -0.83 0.41
CA VAL A 5 -5.55 -1.97 0.37
C VAL A 5 -4.49 -1.89 1.47
N ASP A 6 -3.99 -3.06 1.84
CA ASP A 6 -2.78 -3.20 2.63
C ASP A 6 -1.78 -3.96 1.75
N LEU A 7 -0.71 -3.29 1.38
CA LEU A 7 0.30 -3.80 0.46
C LEU A 7 1.61 -4.05 1.18
N CYS A 8 2.15 -5.26 1.03
CA CYS A 8 3.51 -5.60 1.46
C CYS A 8 4.27 -6.14 0.25
N VAL A 9 5.32 -5.43 -0.18
CA VAL A 9 6.17 -5.81 -1.32
C VAL A 9 7.49 -6.34 -0.77
N VAL A 10 7.77 -7.61 -1.01
CA VAL A 10 8.97 -8.27 -0.49
C VAL A 10 9.86 -8.72 -1.65
N PRO A 11 11.00 -8.04 -1.89
CA PRO A 11 11.99 -8.51 -2.84
C PRO A 11 12.70 -9.74 -2.29
N VAL A 12 12.95 -10.71 -3.15
CA VAL A 12 13.58 -11.97 -2.79
C VAL A 12 14.97 -12.06 -3.44
N GLY A 13 15.97 -12.42 -2.65
CA GLY A 13 17.34 -12.60 -3.17
C GLY A 13 18.16 -11.31 -3.20
N VAL A 14 17.78 -10.31 -2.41
CA VAL A 14 18.48 -9.00 -2.36
C VAL A 14 19.16 -8.74 -1.01
N GLY A 15 19.28 -9.76 -0.18
CA GLY A 15 19.87 -9.64 1.16
C GLY A 15 18.81 -9.54 2.26
N THR A 16 19.21 -9.10 3.44
CA THR A 16 18.36 -9.08 4.63
C THR A 16 17.64 -7.76 4.86
N SER A 17 18.13 -6.66 4.29
CA SER A 17 17.50 -5.35 4.41
C SER A 17 16.77 -4.99 3.12
N VAL A 18 15.53 -4.55 3.25
CA VAL A 18 14.67 -4.16 2.12
C VAL A 18 14.22 -2.70 2.19
N SER A 19 14.79 -1.92 3.12
CA SER A 19 14.33 -0.54 3.37
C SER A 19 14.44 0.36 2.15
N ALA A 20 15.47 0.20 1.32
CA ALA A 20 15.61 0.97 0.08
C ALA A 20 14.49 0.66 -0.91
N HIS A 21 14.06 -0.59 -0.99
CA HIS A 21 12.97 -1.04 -1.86
C HIS A 21 11.62 -0.50 -1.36
N VAL A 22 11.42 -0.52 -0.04
CA VAL A 22 10.22 0.03 0.58
C VAL A 22 10.15 1.55 0.32
N ALA A 23 11.26 2.26 0.48
CA ALA A 23 11.33 3.69 0.20
C ALA A 23 10.97 4.00 -1.27
N ALA A 24 11.45 3.19 -2.20
CA ALA A 24 11.13 3.34 -3.62
C ALA A 24 9.62 3.19 -3.87
N CYS A 25 8.97 2.23 -3.20
CA CYS A 25 7.53 2.05 -3.30
C CYS A 25 6.77 3.25 -2.71
N GLN A 26 7.24 3.82 -1.60
CA GLN A 26 6.62 5.04 -1.04
C GLN A 26 6.68 6.19 -2.05
N ARG A 27 7.81 6.37 -2.74
CA ARG A 27 7.94 7.40 -3.78
C ARG A 27 6.96 7.18 -4.93
N VAL A 28 6.73 5.93 -5.35
CA VAL A 28 5.75 5.60 -6.37
C VAL A 28 4.35 6.08 -5.95
N LEU A 29 3.97 5.82 -4.70
CA LEU A 29 2.66 6.21 -4.17
C LEU A 29 2.52 7.74 -4.08
N GLU A 30 3.58 8.43 -3.68
CA GLU A 30 3.59 9.90 -3.64
C GLU A 30 3.44 10.50 -5.03
N GLU A 31 4.19 9.99 -6.01
CA GLU A 31 4.12 10.45 -7.41
C GLU A 31 2.75 10.19 -8.02
N ALA A 32 2.11 9.09 -7.64
CA ALA A 32 0.75 8.76 -8.08
C ALA A 32 -0.33 9.63 -7.41
N GLY A 33 0.02 10.39 -6.38
CA GLY A 33 -0.92 11.21 -5.64
C GLY A 33 -1.92 10.42 -4.81
N LEU A 34 -1.59 9.17 -4.45
CA LEU A 34 -2.48 8.31 -3.69
C LEU A 34 -2.33 8.55 -2.19
N SER A 35 -3.46 8.58 -1.50
CA SER A 35 -3.48 8.61 -0.03
C SER A 35 -2.92 7.30 0.50
N HIS A 36 -1.90 7.37 1.35
CA HIS A 36 -1.25 6.18 1.89
C HIS A 36 -0.63 6.44 3.25
N ALA A 37 -0.45 5.36 4.00
CA ALA A 37 0.19 5.40 5.32
C ALA A 37 1.00 4.11 5.52
N MET A 38 2.30 4.26 5.69
CA MET A 38 3.20 3.14 5.96
C MET A 38 3.05 2.66 7.41
N HIS A 39 3.13 1.35 7.60
CA HIS A 39 3.23 0.72 8.91
C HIS A 39 4.37 -0.31 8.91
N ALA A 40 4.61 -0.97 10.06
CA ALA A 40 5.78 -1.83 10.21
C ALA A 40 5.84 -2.99 9.20
N TYR A 41 4.70 -3.49 8.73
CA TYR A 41 4.62 -4.65 7.85
C TYR A 41 4.08 -4.37 6.46
N GLY A 42 3.87 -3.11 6.11
CA GLY A 42 3.34 -2.76 4.80
C GLY A 42 2.87 -1.32 4.70
N THR A 43 1.97 -1.08 3.75
CA THR A 43 1.44 0.26 3.50
C THR A 43 -0.04 0.19 3.21
N ASN A 44 -0.83 0.97 3.94
CA ASN A 44 -2.23 1.16 3.61
C ASN A 44 -2.35 2.19 2.50
N ILE A 45 -3.19 1.89 1.52
CA ILE A 45 -3.39 2.76 0.34
C ILE A 45 -4.89 2.82 0.07
N GLU A 46 -5.38 4.00 -0.29
CA GLU A 46 -6.76 4.16 -0.74
C GLU A 46 -6.85 5.01 -2.00
N GLY A 47 -7.83 4.72 -2.83
CA GLY A 47 -8.08 5.45 -4.06
C GLY A 47 -8.97 4.66 -5.00
N GLU A 48 -9.08 5.13 -6.23
CA GLU A 48 -9.79 4.41 -7.27
C GLU A 48 -9.04 3.14 -7.66
N TRP A 49 -9.81 2.07 -7.90
CA TRP A 49 -9.28 0.75 -8.19
C TRP A 49 -8.16 0.76 -9.23
N ASP A 50 -8.40 1.38 -10.39
CA ASP A 50 -7.44 1.36 -11.48
C ASP A 50 -6.15 2.10 -11.12
N GLU A 51 -6.26 3.21 -10.42
CA GLU A 51 -5.10 4.00 -9.98
C GLU A 51 -4.27 3.27 -8.95
N VAL A 52 -4.91 2.63 -7.97
CA VAL A 52 -4.23 1.84 -6.94
C VAL A 52 -3.53 0.64 -7.56
N MET A 53 -4.19 -0.08 -8.46
CA MET A 53 -3.60 -1.24 -9.12
C MET A 53 -2.46 -0.87 -10.04
N ALA A 54 -2.54 0.26 -10.74
CA ALA A 54 -1.44 0.79 -11.53
C ALA A 54 -0.22 1.11 -10.66
N ALA A 55 -0.44 1.70 -9.49
CA ALA A 55 0.64 1.99 -8.55
C ALA A 55 1.27 0.72 -7.98
N VAL A 56 0.49 -0.30 -7.67
CA VAL A 56 1.00 -1.61 -7.22
C VAL A 56 1.90 -2.21 -8.30
N LYS A 57 1.47 -2.19 -9.55
CA LYS A 57 2.28 -2.66 -10.67
C LYS A 57 3.58 -1.86 -10.78
N ARG A 58 3.50 -0.53 -10.66
CA ARG A 58 4.69 0.33 -10.73
C ARG A 58 5.67 0.04 -9.60
N CYS A 59 5.19 -0.27 -8.39
CA CYS A 59 6.05 -0.70 -7.29
C CYS A 59 6.86 -1.94 -7.68
N HIS A 60 6.22 -2.94 -8.28
CA HIS A 60 6.91 -4.13 -8.77
C HIS A 60 7.96 -3.78 -9.84
N GLU A 61 7.60 -2.95 -10.81
CA GLU A 61 8.52 -2.54 -11.86
C GLU A 61 9.77 -1.85 -11.29
N VAL A 62 9.58 -0.92 -10.39
CA VAL A 62 10.69 -0.18 -9.76
C VAL A 62 11.59 -1.12 -8.95
N VAL A 63 11.03 -2.01 -8.18
CA VAL A 63 11.79 -2.96 -7.35
C VAL A 63 12.58 -3.93 -8.25
N HIS A 64 12.00 -4.40 -9.36
CA HIS A 64 12.75 -5.20 -10.34
C HIS A 64 13.89 -4.39 -10.97
N GLU A 65 13.66 -3.12 -11.30
CA GLU A 65 14.70 -2.23 -11.84
C GLU A 65 15.85 -2.02 -10.86
N MET A 66 15.60 -2.13 -9.55
CA MET A 66 16.63 -2.07 -8.51
C MET A 66 17.45 -3.36 -8.38
N GLY A 67 17.16 -4.36 -9.20
CA GLY A 67 17.92 -5.61 -9.26
C GLY A 67 17.30 -6.79 -8.53
N ALA A 68 16.08 -6.66 -8.02
CA ALA A 68 15.39 -7.79 -7.40
C ALA A 68 14.86 -8.74 -8.49
N PRO A 69 15.35 -9.99 -8.58
CA PRO A 69 14.91 -10.90 -9.63
C PRO A 69 13.51 -11.47 -9.36
N ARG A 70 13.11 -11.51 -8.10
CA ARG A 70 11.81 -12.03 -7.68
C ARG A 70 11.21 -11.12 -6.62
N ILE A 71 9.89 -10.99 -6.66
CA ILE A 71 9.11 -10.24 -5.68
C ILE A 71 7.94 -11.11 -5.24
N SER A 72 7.74 -11.22 -3.94
CA SER A 72 6.54 -11.81 -3.38
C SER A 72 5.77 -10.70 -2.68
N SER A 73 4.58 -10.37 -3.16
CA SER A 73 3.75 -9.34 -2.55
C SER A 73 2.51 -9.94 -1.92
N THR A 74 2.10 -9.36 -0.80
CA THR A 74 0.82 -9.62 -0.19
C THR A 74 -0.05 -8.39 -0.37
N LEU A 75 -1.22 -8.57 -0.92
CA LEU A 75 -2.19 -7.51 -1.12
C LEU A 75 -3.51 -7.92 -0.50
N LYS A 76 -3.89 -7.26 0.58
CA LYS A 76 -5.20 -7.40 1.17
C LYS A 76 -6.02 -6.19 0.74
N LEU A 77 -7.18 -6.42 0.15
CA LEU A 77 -8.00 -5.31 -0.33
C LEU A 77 -9.46 -5.48 0.10
N GLY A 78 -10.12 -4.35 0.24
CA GLY A 78 -11.54 -4.31 0.54
C GLY A 78 -12.22 -3.19 -0.22
N THR A 79 -13.45 -3.44 -0.58
CA THR A 79 -14.36 -2.47 -1.19
C THR A 79 -15.67 -2.48 -0.43
N ARG A 80 -16.41 -1.38 -0.51
CA ARG A 80 -17.76 -1.37 0.03
C ARG A 80 -18.66 -0.49 -0.82
N THR A 81 -19.92 -0.86 -0.89
CA THR A 81 -20.92 -0.17 -1.70
C THR A 81 -22.05 0.45 -0.87
N ASP A 82 -22.06 0.19 0.44
CA ASP A 82 -23.12 0.66 1.34
C ASP A 82 -22.92 2.10 1.80
N ARG A 83 -21.68 2.59 1.83
CA ARG A 83 -21.34 3.98 2.12
C ARG A 83 -19.89 4.27 1.74
N GLU A 84 -19.52 5.54 1.69
CA GLU A 84 -18.12 5.95 1.57
C GLU A 84 -17.47 5.91 2.95
N GLN A 85 -16.26 5.39 3.00
CA GLN A 85 -15.46 5.37 4.22
C GLN A 85 -13.97 5.35 3.85
N SER A 86 -13.22 6.30 4.39
CA SER A 86 -11.77 6.37 4.23
C SER A 86 -11.04 5.53 5.27
N MET A 87 -9.74 5.33 5.08
CA MET A 87 -8.87 4.70 6.08
C MET A 87 -8.91 5.48 7.40
N SER A 88 -8.85 6.81 7.32
CA SER A 88 -8.94 7.69 8.49
C SER A 88 -10.26 7.52 9.24
N ASP A 89 -11.36 7.36 8.51
CA ASP A 89 -12.68 7.13 9.12
C ASP A 89 -12.71 5.82 9.90
N LYS A 90 -12.11 4.77 9.36
CA LYS A 90 -12.04 3.47 10.04
C LYS A 90 -11.28 3.57 11.36
N VAL A 91 -10.11 4.18 11.33
CA VAL A 91 -9.26 4.35 12.53
C VAL A 91 -9.96 5.25 13.55
N ARG A 92 -10.52 6.36 13.12
CA ARG A 92 -11.23 7.30 13.97
C ARG A 92 -12.44 6.65 14.65
N SER A 93 -13.19 5.83 13.92
CA SER A 93 -14.35 5.13 14.46
C SER A 93 -13.99 4.25 15.65
N VAL A 94 -12.85 3.56 15.59
CA VAL A 94 -12.33 2.75 16.69
C VAL A 94 -11.83 3.63 17.83
N ALA A 95 -11.07 4.68 17.52
CA ALA A 95 -10.53 5.61 18.50
C ALA A 95 -11.65 6.27 19.33
N GLU A 96 -12.74 6.67 18.70
CA GLU A 96 -13.90 7.24 19.36
C GLU A 96 -14.54 6.26 20.34
N LYS A 97 -14.63 4.98 19.99
CA LYS A 97 -15.17 3.94 20.87
C LYS A 97 -14.25 3.65 22.05
N LEU A 98 -12.93 3.77 21.85
CA LEU A 98 -11.95 3.57 22.93
C LEU A 98 -11.97 4.72 23.94
N SER A 99 -12.26 5.94 23.52
CA SER A 99 -12.28 7.10 24.41
C SER A 99 -13.63 7.31 25.12
N GLY A 100 -14.64 6.65 24.69
CA GLY A 100 -15.98 6.73 25.23
C GLY A 100 -16.37 5.55 26.05
#